data_ef2162a45f95ff50155c542f976bc512
#
_entry.id   ef2162a45f95ff50155c542f976bc512
#
_cell.length_a   1.000
_cell.length_b   1.000
_cell.length_c   1.000
_cell.angle_alpha   90.00
_cell.angle_beta   90.00
_cell.angle_gamma   90.00
#
_symmetry.space_group_name_H-M   'P 1'
#
loop_
_entity.id
_entity.type
_entity.pdbx_description
1 polymer ?
#
loop_
_entity_poly.entity_id
_entity_poly.type
_entity_poly.pdbx_seq_one_letter_code
_entity_poly.pdbx_strand_id
1 'polypeptide(L)'
;LLATAGAWDGLTASATPLWTMRIVDAAGAAPVSRDFEARDLSDRPFGWNVPNWALRDALLSRVMALDTVETRFGRSVTGLLQRTSGARVTLSDGSRLTARLVLACDGKNSPLRRMAGIGVRRVDYGQTALVFVVGHDLSHNDVSVEVHRTGGPFTLVPLPDRDGMHRSSVVWMDGAAQQANRMSMDAEAFTAQVQDRSADVMGPLRVLSDRAAWPITSALAERWTGRRFALVAEAAHAMPPIGAQGLNTSLKDVAALRDLGGTSEIGSDGMLDAYARSRRADVAFRMAGIDLLNRSSIAGLAPVQALRGKGLALLHDLAPLRRATMRLGLGSGTG
;
A
#
# COMPACT_ATOMS: atom_id res chain seq x y z
N LEU A 1 4.03 -6.67 14.26
CA LEU A 1 3.54 -5.38 14.73
C LEU A 1 2.05 -5.43 15.10
N LEU A 2 1.16 -5.90 14.20
CA LEU A 2 -0.28 -5.99 14.50
C LEU A 2 -0.57 -6.97 15.65
N ALA A 3 0.10 -8.11 15.67
CA ALA A 3 0.00 -9.07 16.77
C ALA A 3 0.51 -8.47 18.09
N THR A 4 1.67 -7.80 18.07
CA THR A 4 2.22 -7.11 19.24
C THR A 4 1.29 -6.00 19.76
N ALA A 5 0.57 -5.34 18.85
CA ALA A 5 -0.43 -4.32 19.21
C ALA A 5 -1.75 -4.94 19.72
N GLY A 6 -1.93 -6.26 19.67
CA GLY A 6 -3.16 -6.95 20.05
C GLY A 6 -4.33 -6.73 19.08
N ALA A 7 -4.03 -6.39 17.82
CA ALA A 7 -5.05 -6.18 16.80
C ALA A 7 -5.21 -7.36 15.84
N TRP A 8 -4.27 -8.32 15.84
CA TRP A 8 -4.25 -9.41 14.87
C TRP A 8 -5.38 -10.42 15.05
N ASP A 9 -5.72 -10.78 16.27
CA ASP A 9 -6.73 -11.79 16.55
C ASP A 9 -8.11 -11.41 15.99
N GLY A 10 -8.45 -10.12 16.04
CA GLY A 10 -9.67 -9.58 15.43
C GLY A 10 -9.67 -9.56 13.89
N LEU A 11 -8.53 -9.85 13.25
CA LEU A 11 -8.37 -9.83 11.79
C LEU A 11 -8.37 -11.21 11.16
N THR A 12 -8.13 -12.27 11.93
CA THR A 12 -7.89 -13.62 11.40
C THR A 12 -9.02 -14.13 10.53
N ALA A 13 -10.28 -13.88 10.90
CA ALA A 13 -11.45 -14.29 10.13
C ALA A 13 -11.63 -13.54 8.80
N SER A 14 -10.99 -12.37 8.66
CA SER A 14 -11.07 -11.52 7.47
C SER A 14 -9.77 -11.52 6.66
N ALA A 15 -8.75 -12.25 7.11
CA ALA A 15 -7.44 -12.29 6.50
C ALA A 15 -7.30 -13.52 5.59
N THR A 16 -6.86 -13.30 4.35
CA THR A 16 -6.52 -14.36 3.41
C THR A 16 -5.01 -14.44 3.26
N PRO A 17 -4.36 -15.59 3.48
CA PRO A 17 -2.92 -15.71 3.31
C PRO A 17 -2.53 -15.51 1.85
N LEU A 18 -1.33 -15.04 1.61
CA LEU A 18 -0.76 -14.89 0.28
C LEU A 18 0.42 -15.86 0.14
N TRP A 19 0.19 -16.98 -0.51
CA TRP A 19 1.22 -17.99 -0.74
C TRP A 19 1.94 -17.85 -2.06
N THR A 20 1.24 -17.34 -3.09
CA THR A 20 1.78 -17.22 -4.43
C THR A 20 1.42 -15.88 -5.04
N MET A 21 2.40 -15.23 -5.65
CA MET A 21 2.20 -14.11 -6.56
C MET A 21 2.41 -14.60 -7.98
N ARG A 22 1.33 -14.60 -8.78
CA ARG A 22 1.34 -14.99 -10.18
C ARG A 22 1.35 -13.77 -11.06
N ILE A 23 2.35 -13.66 -11.92
CA ILE A 23 2.41 -12.64 -12.96
C ILE A 23 2.04 -13.29 -14.29
N VAL A 24 1.01 -12.75 -14.95
CA VAL A 24 0.53 -13.20 -16.25
C VAL A 24 0.81 -12.10 -17.27
N ASP A 25 1.69 -12.36 -18.22
CA ASP A 25 1.88 -11.50 -19.38
C ASP A 25 0.92 -11.96 -20.48
N ALA A 26 -0.14 -11.20 -20.70
CA ALA A 26 -1.18 -11.46 -21.69
C ALA A 26 -1.10 -10.46 -22.87
N ALA A 27 0.04 -9.82 -23.12
CA ALA A 27 0.27 -8.94 -24.26
C ALA A 27 0.55 -9.69 -25.57
N GLY A 28 0.97 -10.96 -25.49
CA GLY A 28 1.25 -11.82 -26.65
C GLY A 28 0.04 -12.62 -27.14
N ALA A 29 0.26 -13.49 -28.14
CA ALA A 29 -0.78 -14.36 -28.71
C ALA A 29 -1.31 -15.40 -27.70
N ALA A 30 -0.49 -15.80 -26.73
CA ALA A 30 -0.86 -16.66 -25.61
C ALA A 30 -0.34 -16.08 -24.28
N PRO A 31 -1.12 -16.13 -23.20
CA PRO A 31 -0.67 -15.69 -21.89
C PRO A 31 0.51 -16.53 -21.39
N VAL A 32 1.53 -15.86 -20.83
CA VAL A 32 2.68 -16.50 -20.17
C VAL A 32 2.59 -16.22 -18.68
N SER A 33 2.57 -17.28 -17.87
CA SER A 33 2.45 -17.21 -16.41
C SER A 33 3.78 -17.50 -15.72
N ARG A 34 4.04 -16.80 -14.61
CA ARG A 34 5.19 -17.00 -13.72
C ARG A 34 4.74 -16.89 -12.26
N ASP A 35 5.01 -17.93 -11.49
CA ASP A 35 4.66 -18.01 -10.09
C ASP A 35 5.87 -17.73 -9.20
N PHE A 36 5.67 -16.86 -8.23
CA PHE A 36 6.61 -16.58 -7.14
C PHE A 36 5.99 -17.13 -5.87
N GLU A 37 6.59 -18.19 -5.31
CA GLU A 37 6.03 -18.91 -4.18
C GLU A 37 6.70 -18.49 -2.86
N ALA A 38 5.92 -18.31 -1.81
CA ALA A 38 6.44 -17.96 -0.48
C ALA A 38 7.38 -19.06 0.04
N ARG A 39 7.10 -20.31 -0.32
CA ARG A 39 7.91 -21.47 0.06
C ARG A 39 9.36 -21.44 -0.47
N ASP A 40 9.64 -20.66 -1.49
CA ASP A 40 11.01 -20.38 -1.94
C ASP A 40 11.86 -19.63 -0.91
N LEU A 41 11.22 -18.96 0.06
CA LEU A 41 11.87 -18.16 1.08
C LEU A 41 11.68 -18.72 2.50
N SER A 42 10.48 -19.24 2.82
CA SER A 42 10.12 -19.70 4.16
C SER A 42 8.86 -20.57 4.15
N ASP A 43 8.57 -21.23 5.26
CA ASP A 43 7.32 -22.01 5.48
C ASP A 43 6.13 -21.10 5.90
N ARG A 44 6.23 -19.80 5.67
CA ARG A 44 5.17 -18.83 5.98
C ARG A 44 4.71 -18.14 4.70
N PRO A 45 3.45 -17.68 4.64
CA PRO A 45 2.98 -16.90 3.51
C PRO A 45 3.77 -15.59 3.40
N PHE A 46 3.78 -14.97 2.22
CA PHE A 46 4.36 -13.63 2.01
C PHE A 46 3.78 -12.56 2.94
N GLY A 47 2.53 -12.73 3.26
CA GLY A 47 1.74 -11.82 4.06
C GLY A 47 0.27 -12.23 4.06
N TRP A 48 -0.57 -11.28 4.41
CA TRP A 48 -2.00 -11.48 4.53
C TRP A 48 -2.74 -10.35 3.83
N ASN A 49 -3.70 -10.69 3.01
CA ASN A 49 -4.64 -9.76 2.43
C ASN A 49 -5.76 -9.51 3.45
N VAL A 50 -5.91 -8.29 3.88
CA VAL A 50 -6.92 -7.89 4.86
C VAL A 50 -7.76 -6.76 4.28
N PRO A 51 -9.10 -6.87 4.27
CA PRO A 51 -9.95 -5.77 3.87
C PRO A 51 -9.69 -4.53 4.73
N ASN A 52 -9.61 -3.36 4.09
CA ASN A 52 -9.24 -2.12 4.78
C ASN A 52 -10.24 -1.75 5.91
N TRP A 53 -11.52 -2.04 5.72
CA TRP A 53 -12.52 -1.81 6.75
C TRP A 53 -12.28 -2.68 7.99
N ALA A 54 -11.93 -3.96 7.81
CA ALA A 54 -11.65 -4.87 8.92
C ALA A 54 -10.39 -4.44 9.69
N LEU A 55 -9.34 -4.03 8.98
CA LEU A 55 -8.12 -3.51 9.60
C LEU A 55 -8.41 -2.25 10.44
N ARG A 56 -9.20 -1.31 9.90
CA ARG A 56 -9.58 -0.09 10.61
C ARG A 56 -10.42 -0.38 11.85
N ASP A 57 -11.38 -1.30 11.74
CA ASP A 57 -12.25 -1.69 12.84
C ASP A 57 -11.46 -2.34 13.98
N ALA A 58 -10.62 -3.31 13.67
CA ALA A 58 -9.77 -3.99 14.65
C ALA A 58 -8.80 -3.01 15.36
N LEU A 59 -8.16 -2.10 14.59
CA LEU A 59 -7.27 -1.10 15.17
C LEU A 59 -8.03 -0.09 16.03
N LEU A 60 -9.21 0.36 15.59
CA LEU A 60 -10.02 1.29 16.35
C LEU A 60 -10.53 0.65 17.66
N SER A 61 -11.04 -0.58 17.59
CA SER A 61 -11.49 -1.33 18.76
C SER A 61 -10.35 -1.49 19.77
N ARG A 62 -9.14 -1.77 19.27
CA ARG A 62 -7.96 -1.88 20.15
C ARG A 62 -7.60 -0.54 20.79
N VAL A 63 -7.62 0.56 20.03
CA VAL A 63 -7.35 1.91 20.56
C VAL A 63 -8.36 2.30 21.64
N MET A 64 -9.65 2.03 21.41
CA MET A 64 -10.71 2.35 22.36
C MET A 64 -10.62 1.52 23.65
N ALA A 65 -9.97 0.36 23.63
CA ALA A 65 -9.78 -0.51 24.79
C ALA A 65 -8.53 -0.14 25.62
N LEU A 66 -7.78 0.91 25.23
CA LEU A 66 -6.56 1.34 25.94
C LEU A 66 -6.83 2.56 26.81
N ASP A 67 -6.81 2.43 28.11
CA ASP A 67 -6.98 3.53 29.07
C ASP A 67 -5.92 4.63 28.94
N THR A 68 -4.77 4.30 28.33
CA THR A 68 -3.66 5.24 28.11
C THR A 68 -3.82 6.08 26.84
N VAL A 69 -4.88 5.85 26.05
CA VAL A 69 -5.13 6.55 24.79
C VAL A 69 -6.41 7.35 24.87
N GLU A 70 -6.31 8.65 24.75
CA GLU A 70 -7.47 9.55 24.62
C GLU A 70 -7.77 9.80 23.13
N THR A 71 -9.02 9.55 22.71
CA THR A 71 -9.48 9.82 21.34
C THR A 71 -10.39 11.04 21.30
N ARG A 72 -10.20 11.91 20.31
CA ARG A 72 -10.99 13.13 20.11
C ARG A 72 -11.52 13.19 18.68
N PHE A 73 -12.59 12.45 18.42
CA PHE A 73 -13.26 12.43 17.11
C PHE A 73 -13.97 13.75 16.82
N GLY A 74 -14.16 14.04 15.53
CA GLY A 74 -14.81 15.27 15.08
C GLY A 74 -13.96 16.54 15.33
N ARG A 75 -12.67 16.40 15.59
CA ARG A 75 -11.74 17.52 15.77
C ARG A 75 -10.65 17.50 14.71
N SER A 76 -10.25 18.67 14.25
CA SER A 76 -9.09 18.86 13.39
C SER A 76 -8.05 19.74 14.06
N VAL A 77 -6.78 19.60 13.67
CA VAL A 77 -5.72 20.49 14.12
C VAL A 77 -5.73 21.74 13.24
N THR A 78 -5.82 22.92 13.89
CA THR A 78 -5.84 24.24 13.24
C THR A 78 -4.58 25.05 13.48
N GLY A 79 -3.71 24.62 14.40
CA GLY A 79 -2.44 25.28 14.69
C GLY A 79 -1.39 24.33 15.25
N LEU A 80 -0.13 24.61 14.90
CA LEU A 80 1.05 23.88 15.40
C LEU A 80 2.12 24.86 15.85
N LEU A 81 2.56 24.75 17.09
CA LEU A 81 3.70 25.49 17.62
C LEU A 81 4.77 24.52 18.11
N GLN A 82 5.96 24.62 17.56
CA GLN A 82 7.10 23.76 17.87
C GLN A 82 8.12 24.53 18.72
N ARG A 83 8.52 23.99 19.87
CA ARG A 83 9.55 24.53 20.76
C ARG A 83 10.51 23.42 21.19
N THR A 84 11.64 23.79 21.74
CA THR A 84 12.65 22.83 22.23
C THR A 84 12.09 22.00 23.38
N SER A 85 11.27 22.58 24.26
CA SER A 85 10.69 21.92 25.43
C SER A 85 9.45 21.08 25.13
N GLY A 86 8.81 21.26 23.96
CA GLY A 86 7.59 20.54 23.61
C GLY A 86 6.92 21.11 22.36
N ALA A 87 5.92 20.43 21.83
CA ALA A 87 5.05 20.93 20.77
C ALA A 87 3.63 21.15 21.28
N ARG A 88 2.95 22.15 20.75
CA ARG A 88 1.56 22.46 21.09
C ARG A 88 0.71 22.47 19.83
N VAL A 89 -0.39 21.76 19.86
CA VAL A 89 -1.42 21.80 18.81
C VAL A 89 -2.65 22.55 19.30
N THR A 90 -3.30 23.29 18.41
CA THR A 90 -4.61 23.91 18.62
C THR A 90 -5.63 23.12 17.82
N LEU A 91 -6.75 22.78 18.44
CA LEU A 91 -7.84 22.04 17.80
C LEU A 91 -8.93 23.00 17.29
N SER A 92 -9.82 22.47 16.43
CA SER A 92 -10.91 23.25 15.82
C SER A 92 -11.94 23.81 16.80
N ASP A 93 -12.01 23.27 18.02
CA ASP A 93 -12.82 23.80 19.12
C ASP A 93 -12.11 24.87 19.97
N GLY A 94 -10.90 25.30 19.57
CA GLY A 94 -10.08 26.26 20.30
C GLY A 94 -9.24 25.67 21.44
N SER A 95 -9.45 24.41 21.80
CA SER A 95 -8.66 23.73 22.84
C SER A 95 -7.19 23.55 22.40
N ARG A 96 -6.29 23.45 23.37
CA ARG A 96 -4.85 23.33 23.12
C ARG A 96 -4.29 22.14 23.87
N LEU A 97 -3.46 21.35 23.18
CA LEU A 97 -2.75 20.22 23.73
C LEU A 97 -1.25 20.46 23.63
N THR A 98 -0.52 20.19 24.72
CA THR A 98 0.93 20.22 24.72
C THR A 98 1.47 18.80 24.89
N ALA A 99 2.45 18.42 24.06
CA ALA A 99 3.04 17.10 24.05
C ALA A 99 4.57 17.19 23.92
N ARG A 100 5.24 16.13 24.38
CA ARG A 100 6.70 15.97 24.15
C ARG A 100 7.01 15.70 22.68
N LEU A 101 6.08 15.11 21.95
CA LEU A 101 6.19 14.80 20.52
C LEU A 101 4.81 14.86 19.87
N VAL A 102 4.73 15.43 18.69
CA VAL A 102 3.56 15.39 17.79
C VAL A 102 3.90 14.53 16.57
N LEU A 103 3.12 13.51 16.32
CA LEU A 103 3.21 12.65 15.13
C LEU A 103 2.10 13.01 14.16
N ALA A 104 2.45 13.50 12.97
CA ALA A 104 1.51 13.78 11.90
C ALA A 104 1.25 12.52 11.08
N CYS A 105 0.08 11.89 11.29
CA CYS A 105 -0.42 10.73 10.54
C CYS A 105 -1.66 11.10 9.72
N ASP A 106 -1.75 12.35 9.26
CA ASP A 106 -2.92 13.01 8.68
C ASP A 106 -3.00 12.91 7.14
N GLY A 107 -2.31 11.90 6.58
CA GLY A 107 -2.42 11.47 5.19
C GLY A 107 -1.68 12.33 4.17
N LYS A 108 -1.77 11.96 2.90
CA LYS A 108 -0.99 12.53 1.79
C LYS A 108 -1.11 14.05 1.63
N ASN A 109 -2.23 14.62 2.05
CA ASN A 109 -2.49 16.07 2.01
C ASN A 109 -2.23 16.76 3.34
N SER A 110 -1.49 16.17 4.24
CA SER A 110 -1.20 16.58 5.62
C SER A 110 -1.28 18.10 5.86
N PRO A 111 -2.25 18.59 6.63
CA PRO A 111 -2.27 19.95 7.13
C PRO A 111 -1.11 20.23 8.06
N LEU A 112 -0.77 19.28 8.95
CA LEU A 112 0.34 19.44 9.89
C LEU A 112 1.69 19.59 9.18
N ARG A 113 1.92 18.88 8.08
CA ARG A 113 3.12 19.09 7.26
C ARG A 113 3.20 20.53 6.75
N ARG A 114 2.09 21.08 6.24
CA ARG A 114 2.03 22.49 5.78
C ARG A 114 2.27 23.47 6.92
N MET A 115 1.65 23.25 8.10
CA MET A 115 1.85 24.09 9.28
C MET A 115 3.29 24.04 9.78
N ALA A 116 3.99 22.91 9.61
CA ALA A 116 5.41 22.76 9.94
C ALA A 116 6.34 23.41 8.88
N GLY A 117 5.81 24.02 7.81
CA GLY A 117 6.61 24.59 6.73
C GLY A 117 7.44 23.55 5.97
N ILE A 118 6.93 22.34 5.85
CA ILE A 118 7.63 21.23 5.15
C ILE A 118 7.05 21.07 3.76
N GLY A 119 7.90 21.27 2.74
CA GLY A 119 7.58 21.04 1.33
C GLY A 119 7.43 19.55 1.00
N VAL A 120 6.83 19.27 -0.16
CA VAL A 120 6.61 17.93 -0.67
C VAL A 120 6.83 17.91 -2.18
N ARG A 121 7.64 16.95 -2.65
CA ARG A 121 7.78 16.65 -4.09
C ARG A 121 6.69 15.67 -4.47
N ARG A 122 5.94 15.98 -5.54
CA ARG A 122 4.87 15.12 -6.05
C ARG A 122 5.14 14.74 -7.50
N VAL A 123 4.76 13.52 -7.85
CA VAL A 123 4.72 13.04 -9.24
C VAL A 123 3.31 12.54 -9.49
N ASP A 124 2.67 13.07 -10.51
CA ASP A 124 1.42 12.56 -11.04
C ASP A 124 1.75 11.67 -12.26
N TYR A 125 1.21 10.45 -12.28
CA TYR A 125 1.48 9.51 -13.37
C TYR A 125 0.44 9.59 -14.48
N GLY A 126 -0.58 10.43 -14.36
CA GLY A 126 -1.70 10.50 -15.31
C GLY A 126 -2.55 9.23 -15.34
N GLN A 127 -2.41 8.39 -14.33
CA GLN A 127 -3.12 7.12 -14.17
C GLN A 127 -4.12 7.18 -13.03
N THR A 128 -5.11 6.29 -13.11
CA THR A 128 -6.08 6.03 -12.04
C THR A 128 -6.15 4.52 -11.79
N ALA A 129 -6.24 4.10 -10.56
CA ALA A 129 -6.62 2.74 -10.18
C ALA A 129 -8.12 2.68 -9.93
N LEU A 130 -8.82 1.77 -10.59
CA LEU A 130 -10.16 1.34 -10.18
C LEU A 130 -10.01 0.19 -9.20
N VAL A 131 -10.76 0.27 -8.10
CA VAL A 131 -10.80 -0.76 -7.06
C VAL A 131 -12.25 -1.21 -6.88
N PHE A 132 -12.48 -2.51 -6.96
CA PHE A 132 -13.79 -3.13 -6.80
C PHE A 132 -13.61 -4.61 -6.42
N VAL A 133 -14.70 -5.30 -6.06
CA VAL A 133 -14.70 -6.72 -5.72
C VAL A 133 -15.37 -7.51 -6.82
N VAL A 134 -14.80 -8.66 -7.15
CA VAL A 134 -15.38 -9.64 -8.07
C VAL A 134 -15.61 -10.98 -7.36
N GLY A 135 -16.66 -11.68 -7.76
CA GLY A 135 -16.88 -13.09 -7.51
C GLY A 135 -16.45 -13.93 -8.71
N HIS A 136 -16.03 -15.15 -8.46
CA HIS A 136 -15.60 -16.10 -9.50
C HIS A 136 -15.83 -17.54 -9.08
N ASP A 137 -15.90 -18.43 -10.09
CA ASP A 137 -16.23 -19.83 -9.86
C ASP A 137 -15.00 -20.71 -9.56
N LEU A 138 -13.82 -20.32 -10.05
CA LEU A 138 -12.56 -21.01 -9.77
C LEU A 138 -11.94 -20.50 -8.47
N SER A 139 -11.46 -21.40 -7.61
CA SER A 139 -10.77 -21.01 -6.39
C SER A 139 -9.51 -20.22 -6.70
N HIS A 140 -9.29 -19.13 -5.95
CA HIS A 140 -8.04 -18.36 -6.02
C HIS A 140 -6.83 -19.10 -5.41
N ASN A 141 -7.04 -20.15 -4.59
CA ASN A 141 -5.98 -20.93 -3.95
C ASN A 141 -4.90 -20.06 -3.27
N ASP A 142 -5.31 -18.94 -2.66
CA ASP A 142 -4.42 -17.96 -2.00
C ASP A 142 -3.33 -17.37 -2.93
N VAL A 143 -3.63 -17.32 -4.23
CA VAL A 143 -2.77 -16.77 -5.28
C VAL A 143 -3.25 -15.36 -5.63
N SER A 144 -2.39 -14.36 -5.47
CA SER A 144 -2.61 -13.04 -6.08
C SER A 144 -2.16 -13.10 -7.54
N VAL A 145 -3.02 -12.71 -8.47
CA VAL A 145 -2.73 -12.74 -9.90
C VAL A 145 -2.64 -11.32 -10.43
N GLU A 146 -1.52 -11.00 -11.06
CA GLU A 146 -1.31 -9.71 -11.73
C GLU A 146 -1.21 -9.91 -13.24
N VAL A 147 -2.24 -9.47 -13.98
CA VAL A 147 -2.32 -9.58 -15.44
C VAL A 147 -1.79 -8.31 -16.08
N HIS A 148 -0.73 -8.46 -16.86
CA HIS A 148 -0.12 -7.40 -17.65
C HIS A 148 -0.60 -7.43 -19.10
N ARG A 149 -1.18 -6.32 -19.54
CA ARG A 149 -1.43 -5.92 -20.92
C ARG A 149 -0.98 -4.47 -21.09
N THR A 150 -1.42 -3.78 -22.14
CA THR A 150 -1.23 -2.34 -22.32
C THR A 150 -2.00 -1.54 -21.27
N GLY A 151 -1.48 -0.39 -20.84
CA GLY A 151 -2.15 0.57 -19.96
C GLY A 151 -1.81 0.48 -18.48
N GLY A 152 -1.44 -0.69 -17.98
CA GLY A 152 -1.08 -0.92 -16.57
C GLY A 152 -1.55 -2.28 -16.06
N PRO A 153 -1.19 -2.66 -14.83
CA PRO A 153 -1.55 -3.95 -14.26
C PRO A 153 -3.05 -4.05 -13.90
N PHE A 154 -3.57 -5.26 -14.02
CA PHE A 154 -4.86 -5.68 -13.48
C PHE A 154 -4.60 -6.78 -12.46
N THR A 155 -4.80 -6.48 -11.19
CA THR A 155 -4.43 -7.38 -10.09
C THR A 155 -5.66 -7.91 -9.40
N LEU A 156 -5.75 -9.23 -9.28
CA LEU A 156 -6.76 -9.95 -8.49
C LEU A 156 -6.11 -10.35 -7.17
N VAL A 157 -6.62 -9.81 -6.07
CA VAL A 157 -6.11 -10.07 -4.71
C VAL A 157 -7.12 -10.92 -3.96
N PRO A 158 -6.76 -12.13 -3.49
CA PRO A 158 -7.66 -13.01 -2.78
C PRO A 158 -8.34 -12.37 -1.58
N LEU A 159 -9.62 -12.61 -1.44
CA LEU A 159 -10.45 -12.27 -0.28
C LEU A 159 -11.05 -13.54 0.32
N PRO A 160 -11.46 -13.53 1.58
CA PRO A 160 -12.19 -14.66 2.16
C PRO A 160 -13.43 -14.98 1.34
N ASP A 161 -13.71 -16.26 1.14
CA ASP A 161 -14.93 -16.74 0.50
C ASP A 161 -16.16 -16.29 1.29
N ARG A 162 -17.25 -16.06 0.60
CA ARG A 162 -18.51 -15.69 1.24
C ARG A 162 -19.69 -16.28 0.50
N ASP A 163 -20.62 -16.85 1.25
CA ASP A 163 -21.86 -17.43 0.73
C ASP A 163 -21.59 -18.47 -0.38
N GLY A 164 -20.52 -19.28 -0.21
CA GLY A 164 -20.10 -20.30 -1.17
C GLY A 164 -19.43 -19.75 -2.45
N MET A 165 -19.14 -18.45 -2.50
CA MET A 165 -18.51 -17.81 -3.67
C MET A 165 -17.06 -17.42 -3.37
N HIS A 166 -16.15 -17.75 -4.27
CA HIS A 166 -14.78 -17.25 -4.25
C HIS A 166 -14.76 -15.77 -4.64
N ARG A 167 -13.92 -14.98 -3.98
CA ARG A 167 -13.89 -13.52 -4.19
C ARG A 167 -12.47 -13.00 -4.29
N SER A 168 -12.30 -11.97 -5.09
CA SER A 168 -11.05 -11.20 -5.17
C SER A 168 -11.34 -9.70 -5.20
N SER A 169 -10.47 -8.94 -4.55
CA SER A 169 -10.40 -7.49 -4.79
C SER A 169 -9.62 -7.24 -6.06
N VAL A 170 -10.14 -6.39 -6.92
CA VAL A 170 -9.45 -5.98 -8.14
C VAL A 170 -8.83 -4.61 -7.94
N VAL A 171 -7.57 -4.48 -8.38
CA VAL A 171 -6.91 -3.19 -8.57
C VAL A 171 -6.53 -3.09 -10.05
N TRP A 172 -7.26 -2.26 -10.79
CA TRP A 172 -7.04 -2.06 -12.22
C TRP A 172 -6.46 -0.69 -12.50
N MET A 173 -5.18 -0.64 -12.85
CA MET A 173 -4.49 0.61 -13.20
C MET A 173 -4.55 0.84 -14.71
N ASP A 174 -4.86 2.08 -15.11
CA ASP A 174 -4.85 2.53 -16.51
C ASP A 174 -4.77 4.06 -16.56
N GLY A 175 -4.68 4.63 -17.77
CA GLY A 175 -4.76 6.07 -17.99
C GLY A 175 -6.03 6.69 -17.40
N ALA A 176 -5.94 7.90 -16.86
CA ALA A 176 -7.05 8.54 -16.16
C ALA A 176 -8.32 8.69 -17.04
N ALA A 177 -8.14 9.00 -18.32
CA ALA A 177 -9.27 9.12 -19.27
C ALA A 177 -10.00 7.80 -19.50
N GLN A 178 -9.25 6.69 -19.66
CA GLN A 178 -9.81 5.35 -19.82
C GLN A 178 -10.59 4.92 -18.57
N GLN A 179 -10.04 5.21 -17.40
CA GLN A 179 -10.70 4.87 -16.14
C GLN A 179 -11.96 5.74 -15.90
N ALA A 180 -11.93 7.02 -16.27
CA ALA A 180 -13.11 7.88 -16.21
C ALA A 180 -14.25 7.34 -17.10
N ASN A 181 -13.92 6.89 -18.31
CA ASN A 181 -14.90 6.25 -19.21
C ASN A 181 -15.47 4.96 -18.57
N ARG A 182 -14.61 4.09 -17.97
CA ARG A 182 -15.09 2.87 -17.30
C ARG A 182 -15.97 3.18 -16.09
N MET A 183 -15.72 4.27 -15.39
CA MET A 183 -16.57 4.70 -14.26
C MET A 183 -18.00 5.07 -14.71
N SER A 184 -18.18 5.56 -15.94
CA SER A 184 -19.49 5.94 -16.49
C SER A 184 -20.25 4.80 -17.20
N MET A 185 -19.60 3.62 -17.38
CA MET A 185 -20.23 2.47 -18.01
C MET A 185 -21.35 1.87 -17.15
N ASP A 186 -22.36 1.30 -17.79
CA ASP A 186 -23.31 0.43 -17.11
C ASP A 186 -22.64 -0.85 -16.58
N ALA A 187 -23.35 -1.62 -15.78
CA ALA A 187 -22.81 -2.80 -15.11
C ALA A 187 -22.43 -3.91 -16.10
N GLU A 188 -23.18 -4.11 -17.16
CA GLU A 188 -22.97 -5.16 -18.16
C GLU A 188 -21.71 -4.87 -18.99
N ALA A 189 -21.63 -3.67 -19.58
CA ALA A 189 -20.48 -3.23 -20.36
C ALA A 189 -19.20 -3.23 -19.53
N PHE A 190 -19.27 -2.81 -18.26
CA PHE A 190 -18.13 -2.84 -17.36
C PHE A 190 -17.68 -4.27 -17.04
N THR A 191 -18.63 -5.17 -16.74
CA THR A 191 -18.31 -6.58 -16.45
C THR A 191 -17.67 -7.26 -17.65
N ALA A 192 -18.12 -6.99 -18.87
CA ALA A 192 -17.51 -7.50 -20.11
C ALA A 192 -16.05 -7.03 -20.25
N GLN A 193 -15.75 -5.77 -19.94
CA GLN A 193 -14.37 -5.27 -19.95
C GLN A 193 -13.50 -5.89 -18.84
N VAL A 194 -14.06 -6.11 -17.65
CA VAL A 194 -13.36 -6.80 -16.54
C VAL A 194 -13.03 -8.24 -16.96
N GLN A 195 -13.98 -8.96 -17.58
CA GLN A 195 -13.76 -10.31 -18.07
C GLN A 195 -12.62 -10.37 -19.09
N ASP A 196 -12.70 -9.54 -20.15
CA ASP A 196 -11.63 -9.48 -21.15
C ASP A 196 -10.27 -9.15 -20.52
N ARG A 197 -10.23 -8.17 -19.61
CA ARG A 197 -8.98 -7.71 -18.97
C ARG A 197 -8.37 -8.76 -18.08
N SER A 198 -9.17 -9.62 -17.47
CA SER A 198 -8.73 -10.69 -16.59
C SER A 198 -7.97 -11.81 -17.31
N ALA A 199 -8.05 -11.89 -18.64
CA ALA A 199 -7.53 -13.02 -19.44
C ALA A 199 -8.05 -14.40 -18.96
N ASP A 200 -9.27 -14.43 -18.44
CA ASP A 200 -9.98 -15.62 -17.94
C ASP A 200 -9.26 -16.41 -16.84
N VAL A 201 -8.31 -15.79 -16.14
CA VAL A 201 -7.46 -16.49 -15.14
C VAL A 201 -8.25 -17.05 -13.94
N MET A 202 -9.47 -16.56 -13.70
CA MET A 202 -10.38 -17.04 -12.65
C MET A 202 -11.72 -17.55 -13.20
N GLY A 203 -11.81 -17.80 -14.52
CA GLY A 203 -13.06 -18.12 -15.19
C GLY A 203 -14.03 -16.93 -15.23
N PRO A 204 -15.36 -17.18 -15.33
CA PRO A 204 -16.36 -16.12 -15.37
C PRO A 204 -16.33 -15.24 -14.13
N LEU A 205 -16.30 -13.91 -14.34
CA LEU A 205 -16.27 -12.91 -13.27
C LEU A 205 -17.62 -12.22 -13.11
N ARG A 206 -17.99 -11.91 -11.88
CA ARG A 206 -19.17 -11.10 -11.51
C ARG A 206 -18.70 -9.92 -10.66
N VAL A 207 -19.02 -8.70 -11.05
CA VAL A 207 -18.72 -7.51 -10.24
C VAL A 207 -19.69 -7.45 -9.06
N LEU A 208 -19.17 -7.40 -7.84
CA LEU A 208 -19.93 -7.51 -6.59
C LEU A 208 -20.03 -6.21 -5.78
N SER A 209 -19.30 -5.18 -6.16
CA SER A 209 -19.26 -3.91 -5.43
C SER A 209 -19.26 -2.71 -6.37
N ASP A 210 -19.53 -1.53 -5.80
CA ASP A 210 -19.25 -0.26 -6.47
C ASP A 210 -17.78 -0.13 -6.84
N ARG A 211 -17.52 0.72 -7.84
CA ARG A 211 -16.19 1.06 -8.34
C ARG A 211 -15.65 2.28 -7.60
N ALA A 212 -14.48 2.17 -6.99
CA ALA A 212 -13.77 3.31 -6.40
C ALA A 212 -12.58 3.70 -7.28
N ALA A 213 -12.42 4.99 -7.56
CA ALA A 213 -11.36 5.52 -8.42
C ALA A 213 -10.32 6.28 -7.58
N TRP A 214 -9.04 5.93 -7.74
CA TRP A 214 -7.93 6.52 -7.01
C TRP A 214 -6.85 7.01 -7.96
N PRO A 215 -6.58 8.34 -8.05
CA PRO A 215 -5.47 8.88 -8.83
C PRO A 215 -4.13 8.34 -8.34
N ILE A 216 -3.30 7.88 -9.27
CA ILE A 216 -1.96 7.35 -8.97
C ILE A 216 -0.98 8.49 -8.90
N THR A 217 -0.52 8.76 -7.68
CA THR A 217 0.47 9.79 -7.42
C THR A 217 1.53 9.27 -6.47
N SER A 218 2.74 9.78 -6.56
CA SER A 218 3.72 9.66 -5.49
C SER A 218 3.98 11.00 -4.83
N ALA A 219 4.35 10.98 -3.56
CA ALA A 219 4.71 12.15 -2.80
C ALA A 219 5.82 11.82 -1.80
N LEU A 220 6.79 12.72 -1.66
CA LEU A 220 7.88 12.58 -0.69
C LEU A 220 8.12 13.93 -0.03
N ALA A 221 7.98 13.99 1.29
CA ALA A 221 8.26 15.18 2.06
C ALA A 221 9.75 15.54 2.03
N GLU A 222 10.08 16.81 1.90
CA GLU A 222 11.47 17.30 1.83
C GLU A 222 12.22 17.06 3.14
N ARG A 223 11.51 17.19 4.26
CA ARG A 223 11.99 16.86 5.61
C ARG A 223 10.94 15.99 6.29
N TRP A 224 11.36 15.10 7.20
CA TRP A 224 10.44 14.21 7.91
C TRP A 224 10.21 14.62 9.35
N THR A 225 11.05 15.50 9.86
CA THR A 225 11.05 15.91 11.26
C THR A 225 11.18 17.42 11.41
N GLY A 226 10.75 17.91 12.55
CA GLY A 226 10.95 19.24 13.08
C GLY A 226 11.14 19.15 14.59
N ARG A 227 11.22 20.28 15.30
CA ARG A 227 11.36 20.24 16.75
C ARG A 227 10.13 19.60 17.40
N ARG A 228 10.33 18.48 18.11
CA ARG A 228 9.26 17.74 18.78
C ARG A 228 8.11 17.35 17.82
N PHE A 229 8.46 17.08 16.56
CA PHE A 229 7.48 16.80 15.49
C PHE A 229 8.04 15.81 14.48
N ALA A 230 7.21 14.85 14.05
CA ALA A 230 7.56 13.95 12.94
C ALA A 230 6.36 13.69 12.02
N LEU A 231 6.64 13.56 10.73
CA LEU A 231 5.73 13.04 9.73
C LEU A 231 5.82 11.51 9.69
N VAL A 232 4.68 10.84 9.59
CA VAL A 232 4.58 9.39 9.59
C VAL A 232 3.67 8.95 8.44
N ALA A 233 3.99 7.84 7.82
CA ALA A 233 3.17 7.24 6.77
C ALA A 233 2.93 8.20 5.59
N GLU A 234 1.71 8.28 5.07
CA GLU A 234 1.39 9.13 3.92
C GLU A 234 1.61 10.64 4.14
N ALA A 235 1.71 11.10 5.38
CA ALA A 235 2.12 12.47 5.64
C ALA A 235 3.58 12.73 5.23
N ALA A 236 4.45 11.72 5.32
CA ALA A 236 5.85 11.76 4.91
C ALA A 236 6.05 11.28 3.46
N HIS A 237 5.37 10.19 3.06
CA HIS A 237 5.53 9.55 1.76
C HIS A 237 4.23 8.88 1.29
N ALA A 238 3.89 9.05 0.04
CA ALA A 238 2.83 8.30 -0.64
C ALA A 238 3.42 7.67 -1.90
N MET A 239 3.02 6.46 -2.22
CA MET A 239 3.54 5.73 -3.36
C MET A 239 2.43 5.02 -4.14
N PRO A 240 2.62 4.76 -5.44
CA PRO A 240 1.68 3.98 -6.25
C PRO A 240 1.37 2.62 -5.61
N PRO A 241 0.16 2.05 -5.82
CA PRO A 241 -0.28 0.81 -5.19
C PRO A 241 0.35 -0.45 -5.84
N ILE A 242 1.58 -0.36 -6.34
CA ILE A 242 2.30 -1.46 -6.97
C ILE A 242 2.96 -2.30 -5.89
N GLY A 243 2.70 -3.61 -5.89
CA GLY A 243 3.27 -4.55 -4.92
C GLY A 243 2.83 -4.31 -3.48
N ALA A 244 1.70 -3.63 -3.24
CA ALA A 244 1.12 -3.37 -1.92
C ALA A 244 2.09 -2.76 -0.88
N GLN A 245 3.04 -1.90 -1.32
CA GLN A 245 4.11 -1.37 -0.47
C GLN A 245 3.69 -0.23 0.47
N GLY A 246 2.59 0.48 0.18
CA GLY A 246 2.19 1.69 0.91
C GLY A 246 1.98 1.45 2.41
N LEU A 247 1.08 0.52 2.77
CA LEU A 247 0.79 0.19 4.16
C LEU A 247 2.00 -0.42 4.86
N ASN A 248 2.70 -1.36 4.21
CA ASN A 248 3.87 -2.02 4.78
C ASN A 248 4.99 -1.03 5.12
N THR A 249 5.22 -0.03 4.27
CA THR A 249 6.20 1.03 4.51
C THR A 249 5.77 1.92 5.67
N SER A 250 4.47 2.24 5.77
CA SER A 250 3.90 3.01 6.87
C SER A 250 4.01 2.27 8.21
N LEU A 251 3.77 0.97 8.23
CA LEU A 251 3.96 0.14 9.45
C LEU A 251 5.43 0.09 9.89
N LYS A 252 6.38 0.14 8.96
CA LYS A 252 7.81 0.27 9.30
C LYS A 252 8.16 1.60 9.95
N ASP A 253 7.48 2.70 9.56
CA ASP A 253 7.66 3.98 10.24
C ASP A 253 7.22 3.88 11.70
N VAL A 254 6.06 3.27 11.94
CA VAL A 254 5.54 3.05 13.31
C VAL A 254 6.49 2.16 14.11
N ALA A 255 7.01 1.08 13.52
CA ALA A 255 7.99 0.21 14.17
C ALA A 255 9.25 0.97 14.56
N ALA A 256 9.81 1.77 13.63
CA ALA A 256 11.01 2.56 13.92
C ALA A 256 10.80 3.58 15.05
N LEU A 257 9.64 4.25 15.06
CA LEU A 257 9.30 5.19 16.14
C LEU A 257 9.10 4.50 17.48
N ARG A 258 8.46 3.32 17.50
CA ARG A 258 8.32 2.49 18.70
C ARG A 258 9.69 2.12 19.30
N ASP A 259 10.57 1.61 18.44
CA ASP A 259 11.87 1.11 18.87
C ASP A 259 12.76 2.25 19.39
N LEU A 260 12.77 3.38 18.69
CA LEU A 260 13.49 4.58 19.12
C LEU A 260 12.89 5.20 20.40
N GLY A 261 11.56 5.19 20.54
CA GLY A 261 10.88 5.69 21.73
C GLY A 261 11.16 4.87 23.00
N GLY A 262 11.52 3.59 22.86
CA GLY A 262 11.94 2.73 23.95
C GLY A 262 13.39 2.94 24.42
N THR A 263 14.23 3.60 23.60
CA THR A 263 15.68 3.73 23.84
C THR A 263 16.18 5.18 23.92
N SER A 264 15.35 6.15 23.60
CA SER A 264 15.71 7.57 23.49
C SER A 264 14.73 8.46 24.24
N GLU A 265 15.15 9.68 24.59
CA GLU A 265 14.20 10.70 25.05
C GLU A 265 13.20 11.04 23.96
N ILE A 266 11.91 10.83 24.25
CA ILE A 266 10.82 11.02 23.29
C ILE A 266 10.80 12.46 22.76
N GLY A 267 10.91 12.57 21.43
CA GLY A 267 10.89 13.85 20.73
C GLY A 267 12.20 14.63 20.78
N SER A 268 13.29 14.05 21.31
CA SER A 268 14.61 14.69 21.20
C SER A 268 15.09 14.76 19.75
N ASP A 269 15.95 15.74 19.46
CA ASP A 269 16.51 15.90 18.12
C ASP A 269 17.26 14.63 17.68
N GLY A 270 18.01 13.97 18.61
CA GLY A 270 18.71 12.72 18.33
C GLY A 270 17.79 11.57 17.92
N MET A 271 16.63 11.38 18.60
CA MET A 271 15.61 10.41 18.23
C MET A 271 15.02 10.70 16.84
N LEU A 272 14.68 11.97 16.60
CA LEU A 272 14.03 12.39 15.37
C LEU A 272 14.98 12.30 14.17
N ASP A 273 16.25 12.63 14.35
CA ASP A 273 17.29 12.46 13.32
C ASP A 273 17.53 10.98 13.00
N ALA A 274 17.57 10.11 14.01
CA ALA A 274 17.72 8.67 13.81
C ALA A 274 16.51 8.10 13.01
N TYR A 275 15.29 8.49 13.38
CA TYR A 275 14.08 8.15 12.64
C TYR A 275 14.16 8.60 11.17
N ALA A 276 14.44 9.88 10.94
CA ALA A 276 14.50 10.43 9.59
C ALA A 276 15.57 9.74 8.73
N ARG A 277 16.77 9.51 9.26
CA ARG A 277 17.86 8.83 8.53
C ARG A 277 17.49 7.41 8.16
N SER A 278 16.99 6.62 9.10
CA SER A 278 16.66 5.20 8.87
C SER A 278 15.54 5.04 7.84
N ARG A 279 14.51 5.89 7.92
CA ARG A 279 13.33 5.73 7.10
C ARG A 279 13.44 6.35 5.71
N ARG A 280 14.05 7.55 5.59
CA ARG A 280 14.18 8.22 4.28
C ARG A 280 14.96 7.41 3.27
N ALA A 281 16.03 6.74 3.67
CA ALA A 281 16.83 5.93 2.77
C ALA A 281 16.04 4.71 2.25
N ASP A 282 15.37 3.97 3.15
CA ASP A 282 14.53 2.82 2.78
C ASP A 282 13.36 3.23 1.86
N VAL A 283 12.68 4.32 2.19
CA VAL A 283 11.55 4.82 1.39
C VAL A 283 12.01 5.33 0.03
N ALA A 284 13.10 6.10 -0.05
CA ALA A 284 13.63 6.61 -1.32
C ALA A 284 14.02 5.46 -2.26
N PHE A 285 14.67 4.43 -1.75
CA PHE A 285 15.02 3.24 -2.53
C PHE A 285 13.77 2.52 -3.06
N ARG A 286 12.74 2.31 -2.21
CA ARG A 286 11.47 1.68 -2.62
C ARG A 286 10.73 2.51 -3.65
N MET A 287 10.65 3.82 -3.44
CA MET A 287 9.98 4.73 -4.39
C MET A 287 10.66 4.72 -5.75
N ALA A 288 12.00 4.70 -5.81
CA ALA A 288 12.72 4.58 -7.08
C ALA A 288 12.41 3.26 -7.81
N GLY A 289 12.37 2.15 -7.08
CA GLY A 289 11.99 0.85 -7.64
C GLY A 289 10.54 0.81 -8.15
N ILE A 290 9.60 1.34 -7.38
CA ILE A 290 8.18 1.42 -7.76
C ILE A 290 7.98 2.36 -8.96
N ASP A 291 8.68 3.51 -9.01
CA ASP A 291 8.61 4.43 -10.14
C ASP A 291 9.11 3.77 -11.44
N LEU A 292 10.21 3.04 -11.37
CA LEU A 292 10.75 2.28 -12.51
C LEU A 292 9.76 1.21 -12.98
N LEU A 293 9.19 0.43 -12.06
CA LEU A 293 8.19 -0.59 -12.37
C LEU A 293 6.94 0.03 -12.99
N ASN A 294 6.43 1.13 -12.41
CA ASN A 294 5.24 1.80 -12.93
C ASN A 294 5.48 2.32 -14.36
N ARG A 295 6.57 3.03 -14.59
CA ARG A 295 6.92 3.54 -15.92
C ARG A 295 7.09 2.42 -16.95
N SER A 296 7.69 1.29 -16.57
CA SER A 296 7.82 0.13 -17.46
C SER A 296 6.46 -0.53 -17.77
N SER A 297 5.51 -0.47 -16.86
CA SER A 297 4.16 -1.02 -17.04
C SER A 297 3.28 -0.15 -17.93
N ILE A 298 3.49 1.18 -17.91
CA ILE A 298 2.77 2.14 -18.77
C ILE A 298 3.27 2.06 -20.23
N ALA A 299 4.54 1.73 -20.43
CA ALA A 299 5.16 1.77 -21.74
C ALA A 299 4.46 0.80 -22.70
N GLY A 300 3.72 1.35 -23.67
CA GLY A 300 3.02 0.60 -24.72
C GLY A 300 3.91 0.16 -25.89
N LEU A 301 5.22 0.42 -25.84
CA LEU A 301 6.15 0.10 -26.93
C LEU A 301 6.49 -1.40 -26.93
N ALA A 302 6.26 -2.06 -28.05
CA ALA A 302 6.53 -3.50 -28.22
C ALA A 302 7.95 -3.93 -27.79
N PRO A 303 9.04 -3.17 -28.07
CA PRO A 303 10.39 -3.53 -27.60
C PRO A 303 10.50 -3.53 -26.08
N VAL A 304 9.82 -2.60 -25.38
CA VAL A 304 9.84 -2.50 -23.92
C VAL A 304 9.06 -3.66 -23.30
N GLN A 305 7.94 -4.06 -23.90
CA GLN A 305 7.16 -5.22 -23.48
C GLN A 305 7.95 -6.52 -23.65
N ALA A 306 8.62 -6.70 -24.79
CA ALA A 306 9.47 -7.86 -25.03
C ALA A 306 10.67 -7.92 -24.06
N LEU A 307 11.29 -6.77 -23.74
CA LEU A 307 12.37 -6.68 -22.75
C LEU A 307 11.85 -7.00 -21.34
N ARG A 308 10.65 -6.52 -20.99
CA ARG A 308 9.97 -6.85 -19.71
C ARG A 308 9.75 -8.36 -19.60
N GLY A 309 9.20 -9.01 -20.63
CA GLY A 309 8.97 -10.46 -20.65
C GLY A 309 10.27 -11.25 -20.47
N LYS A 310 11.34 -10.89 -21.18
CA LYS A 310 12.66 -11.51 -21.02
C LYS A 310 13.27 -11.25 -19.64
N GLY A 311 13.16 -10.02 -19.13
CA GLY A 311 13.63 -9.67 -17.80
C GLY A 311 12.89 -10.46 -16.70
N LEU A 312 11.58 -10.59 -16.83
CA LEU A 312 10.77 -11.37 -15.90
C LEU A 312 11.11 -12.86 -15.94
N ALA A 313 11.34 -13.43 -17.15
CA ALA A 313 11.81 -14.80 -17.31
C ALA A 313 13.17 -15.02 -16.62
N LEU A 314 14.13 -14.13 -16.85
CA LEU A 314 15.46 -14.21 -16.22
C LEU A 314 15.38 -14.12 -14.70
N LEU A 315 14.55 -13.20 -14.16
CA LEU A 315 14.31 -13.05 -12.73
C LEU A 315 13.66 -14.28 -12.11
N HIS A 316 12.77 -14.93 -12.83
CA HIS A 316 12.07 -16.12 -12.37
C HIS A 316 12.93 -17.38 -12.48
N ASP A 317 13.61 -17.60 -13.61
CA ASP A 317 14.27 -18.86 -13.93
C ASP A 317 15.58 -19.04 -13.15
N LEU A 318 16.22 -17.95 -12.72
CA LEU A 318 17.41 -18.00 -11.87
C LEU A 318 17.04 -17.95 -10.38
N ALA A 319 17.03 -19.10 -9.71
CA ALA A 319 16.61 -19.21 -8.31
C ALA A 319 17.31 -18.22 -7.34
N PRO A 320 18.63 -17.94 -7.42
CA PRO A 320 19.25 -16.93 -6.56
C PRO A 320 18.70 -15.51 -6.79
N LEU A 321 18.48 -15.16 -8.08
CA LEU A 321 17.97 -13.85 -8.46
C LEU A 321 16.49 -13.70 -8.07
N ARG A 322 15.69 -14.75 -8.31
CA ARG A 322 14.30 -14.83 -7.86
C ARG A 322 14.19 -14.58 -6.35
N ARG A 323 14.94 -15.34 -5.54
CA ARG A 323 14.95 -15.19 -4.07
C ARG A 323 15.43 -13.81 -3.62
N ALA A 324 16.44 -13.24 -4.27
CA ALA A 324 16.92 -11.90 -3.95
C ALA A 324 15.85 -10.84 -4.23
N THR A 325 15.19 -10.90 -5.38
CA THR A 325 14.11 -9.99 -5.77
C THR A 325 12.91 -10.10 -4.84
N MET A 326 12.52 -11.34 -4.48
CA MET A 326 11.43 -11.58 -3.53
C MET A 326 11.75 -10.99 -2.14
N ARG A 327 12.98 -11.19 -1.63
CA ARG A 327 13.42 -10.59 -0.35
C ARG A 327 13.42 -9.06 -0.39
N LEU A 328 13.85 -8.45 -1.48
CA LEU A 328 13.81 -7.00 -1.66
C LEU A 328 12.37 -6.47 -1.71
N GLY A 329 11.48 -7.16 -2.41
CA GLY A 329 10.05 -6.82 -2.48
C GLY A 329 9.33 -6.91 -1.13
N LEU A 330 9.58 -7.97 -0.37
CA LEU A 330 8.99 -8.16 0.96
C LEU A 330 9.59 -7.23 2.01
N GLY A 331 10.79 -6.73 1.75
CA GLY A 331 11.59 -6.02 2.74
C GLY A 331 12.18 -7.00 3.73
N SER A 332 13.47 -6.90 4.02
CA SER A 332 14.18 -7.69 5.01
C SER A 332 13.58 -7.53 6.41
N GLY A 333 12.47 -8.18 6.62
CA GLY A 333 11.86 -8.43 7.91
C GLY A 333 12.20 -9.86 8.28
N THR A 334 13.44 -10.07 8.63
CA THR A 334 13.88 -11.30 9.27
C THR A 334 13.58 -11.20 10.75
N GLY A 335 12.94 -12.23 11.26
CA GLY A 335 12.80 -12.49 12.68
C GLY A 335 11.38 -12.38 13.16
#